data_0c1faa75bacfd14aa7c89033fbab9e05
#
_entry.id   0c1faa75bacfd14aa7c89033fbab9e05
#
_cell.length_a   1.000
_cell.length_b   1.000
_cell.length_c   1.000
_cell.angle_alpha   90.00
_cell.angle_beta   90.00
_cell.angle_gamma   90.00
#
_symmetry.space_group_name_H-M   'P 1'
#
loop_
_entity.id
_entity.type
_entity.pdbx_description
1 polymer ?
#
loop_
_entity_poly.entity_id
_entity_poly.type
_entity_poly.pdbx_seq_one_letter_code
_entity_poly.pdbx_strand_id
1 'polypeptide(L)'
;MKKKRTSTALSTTVLRDGVVKALNDSRQRLAIAVTIPQHKVIADLASAQEVFATRQRLGEDVIGYAYSIKIDALAGLGELMEQAPKATGTRGQLKGRGVIGGLHHNPPIKTFPTLAEQGVDKQTAHLARKLAALTDVERNAVKARDKTLAEVSRTKTAEAR
;
A
#
# COMPACT_ATOMS: atom_id res chain seq x y z
N MET A 1 -19.77 10.68 45.52
CA MET A 1 -19.66 11.10 44.13
C MET A 1 -18.78 10.12 43.35
N LYS A 2 -19.37 9.05 42.77
CA LYS A 2 -18.64 8.06 41.95
C LYS A 2 -19.50 7.64 40.75
N LYS A 3 -19.58 8.48 39.69
CA LYS A 3 -20.42 8.19 38.52
C LYS A 3 -19.85 8.72 37.20
N LYS A 4 -18.49 8.63 36.94
CA LYS A 4 -17.90 9.11 35.68
C LYS A 4 -17.00 8.10 34.95
N ARG A 5 -16.82 6.85 35.43
CA ARG A 5 -15.92 5.89 34.79
C ARG A 5 -16.59 4.93 33.77
N THR A 6 -17.88 4.75 33.85
CA THR A 6 -18.59 3.79 32.98
C THR A 6 -18.83 4.29 31.56
N SER A 7 -19.04 5.59 31.37
CA SER A 7 -19.30 6.17 30.05
C SER A 7 -18.11 6.09 29.10
N THR A 8 -16.89 6.31 29.61
CA THR A 8 -15.67 6.30 28.78
C THR A 8 -15.30 4.87 28.32
N ALA A 9 -15.44 3.89 29.20
CA ALA A 9 -15.12 2.49 28.87
C ALA A 9 -16.07 1.90 27.80
N LEU A 10 -17.35 2.16 27.92
CA LEU A 10 -18.35 1.74 26.93
C LEU A 10 -18.14 2.42 25.57
N SER A 11 -17.77 3.70 25.56
CA SER A 11 -17.45 4.43 24.34
C SER A 11 -16.21 3.86 23.63
N THR A 12 -15.16 3.49 24.36
CA THR A 12 -13.93 2.91 23.79
C THR A 12 -14.19 1.53 23.20
N THR A 13 -15.01 0.69 23.82
CA THR A 13 -15.38 -0.64 23.29
C THR A 13 -16.15 -0.49 21.98
N VAL A 14 -17.14 0.39 21.91
CA VAL A 14 -17.92 0.63 20.69
C VAL A 14 -17.04 1.14 19.56
N LEU A 15 -16.10 2.04 19.86
CA LEU A 15 -15.13 2.53 18.86
C LEU A 15 -14.22 1.42 18.37
N ARG A 16 -13.72 0.57 19.27
CA ARG A 16 -12.88 -0.58 18.92
C ARG A 16 -13.63 -1.55 18.01
N ASP A 17 -14.84 -1.94 18.36
CA ASP A 17 -15.66 -2.86 17.56
C ASP A 17 -15.95 -2.29 16.17
N GLY A 18 -16.22 -0.99 16.08
CA GLY A 18 -16.38 -0.29 14.81
C GLY A 18 -15.14 -0.34 13.93
N VAL A 19 -13.95 -0.11 14.51
CA VAL A 19 -12.68 -0.19 13.78
C VAL A 19 -12.38 -1.63 13.35
N VAL A 20 -12.56 -2.60 14.22
CA VAL A 20 -12.35 -4.03 13.89
C VAL A 20 -13.27 -4.46 12.74
N LYS A 21 -14.54 -4.05 12.75
CA LYS A 21 -15.47 -4.31 11.64
C LYS A 21 -14.96 -3.69 10.33
N ALA A 22 -14.55 -2.43 10.35
CA ALA A 22 -14.03 -1.75 9.17
C ALA A 22 -12.72 -2.39 8.64
N LEU A 23 -11.88 -2.90 9.54
CA LEU A 23 -10.69 -3.68 9.17
C LEU A 23 -11.04 -5.01 8.53
N ASN A 24 -12.03 -5.73 9.05
CA ASN A 24 -12.53 -6.98 8.44
C ASN A 24 -13.09 -6.72 7.04
N ASP A 25 -13.86 -5.65 6.85
CA ASP A 25 -14.36 -5.25 5.54
C ASP A 25 -13.20 -4.91 4.58
N SER A 26 -12.16 -4.24 5.06
CA SER A 26 -10.96 -3.94 4.28
C SER A 26 -10.21 -5.20 3.88
N ARG A 27 -10.11 -6.19 4.76
CA ARG A 27 -9.51 -7.50 4.47
C ARG A 27 -10.30 -8.29 3.43
N GLN A 28 -11.63 -8.29 3.51
CA GLN A 28 -12.49 -8.93 2.50
C GLN A 28 -12.32 -8.27 1.13
N ARG A 29 -12.29 -6.93 1.08
CA ARG A 29 -12.03 -6.18 -0.16
C ARG A 29 -10.64 -6.50 -0.73
N LEU A 30 -9.63 -6.66 0.12
CA LEU A 30 -8.28 -7.02 -0.32
C LEU A 30 -8.25 -8.39 -0.98
N ALA A 31 -9.01 -9.36 -0.48
CA ALA A 31 -9.07 -10.71 -1.04
C ALA A 31 -9.63 -10.77 -2.47
N ILE A 32 -10.42 -9.76 -2.87
CA ILE A 32 -11.01 -9.65 -4.21
C ILE A 32 -10.43 -8.51 -5.05
N ALA A 33 -9.46 -7.78 -4.51
CA ALA A 33 -8.83 -6.66 -5.21
C ALA A 33 -7.93 -7.18 -6.35
N VAL A 34 -8.15 -6.64 -7.56
CA VAL A 34 -7.43 -7.06 -8.78
C VAL A 34 -6.74 -5.89 -9.50
N THR A 35 -6.88 -4.67 -8.99
CA THR A 35 -6.34 -3.46 -9.63
C THR A 35 -5.46 -2.65 -8.68
N ILE A 36 -4.48 -1.94 -9.26
CA ILE A 36 -3.58 -1.02 -8.53
C ILE A 36 -4.35 0.01 -7.68
N PRO A 37 -5.38 0.73 -8.21
CA PRO A 37 -6.14 1.68 -7.41
C PRO A 37 -6.88 1.02 -6.23
N GLN A 38 -7.43 -0.20 -6.41
CA GLN A 38 -8.11 -0.91 -5.32
C GLN A 38 -7.15 -1.21 -4.16
N HIS A 39 -5.98 -1.76 -4.45
CA HIS A 39 -4.95 -2.01 -3.45
C HIS A 39 -4.50 -0.72 -2.74
N LYS A 40 -4.32 0.37 -3.51
CA LYS A 40 -3.94 1.69 -2.94
C LYS A 40 -4.99 2.20 -1.96
N VAL A 41 -6.29 2.18 -2.33
CA VAL A 41 -7.38 2.61 -1.46
C VAL A 41 -7.43 1.78 -0.18
N ILE A 42 -7.25 0.46 -0.26
CA ILE A 42 -7.25 -0.41 0.92
C ILE A 42 -6.06 -0.10 1.83
N ALA A 43 -4.87 0.12 1.27
CA ALA A 43 -3.69 0.50 2.03
C ALA A 43 -3.87 1.83 2.77
N ASP A 44 -4.48 2.82 2.12
CA ASP A 44 -4.77 4.13 2.72
C ASP A 44 -5.81 4.03 3.84
N LEU A 45 -6.89 3.26 3.63
CA LEU A 45 -7.90 3.00 4.66
C LEU A 45 -7.28 2.31 5.88
N ALA A 46 -6.50 1.26 5.67
CA ALA A 46 -5.82 0.54 6.75
C ALA A 46 -4.83 1.47 7.50
N SER A 47 -4.11 2.33 6.78
CA SER A 47 -3.22 3.33 7.38
C SER A 47 -3.98 4.36 8.22
N ALA A 48 -5.12 4.85 7.74
CA ALA A 48 -5.97 5.77 8.50
C ALA A 48 -6.53 5.11 9.77
N GLN A 49 -6.94 3.85 9.69
CA GLN A 49 -7.42 3.07 10.83
C GLN A 49 -6.31 2.78 11.85
N GLU A 50 -5.09 2.51 11.41
CA GLU A 50 -3.90 2.37 12.28
C GLU A 50 -3.66 3.65 13.08
N VAL A 51 -3.65 4.81 12.42
CA VAL A 51 -3.48 6.12 13.07
C VAL A 51 -4.62 6.42 14.05
N PHE A 52 -5.86 6.14 13.66
CA PHE A 52 -7.03 6.34 14.52
C PHE A 52 -6.96 5.44 15.76
N ALA A 53 -6.70 4.13 15.58
CA ALA A 53 -6.58 3.17 16.67
C ALA A 53 -5.49 3.56 17.67
N THR A 54 -4.34 4.04 17.17
CA THR A 54 -3.23 4.55 17.98
C THR A 54 -3.65 5.77 18.80
N ARG A 55 -4.29 6.77 18.17
CA ARG A 55 -4.75 7.99 18.85
C ARG A 55 -5.82 7.72 19.90
N GLN A 56 -6.72 6.79 19.63
CA GLN A 56 -7.80 6.40 20.55
C GLN A 56 -7.37 5.32 21.54
N ARG A 57 -6.12 4.83 21.48
CA ARG A 57 -5.57 3.79 22.36
C ARG A 57 -6.45 2.53 22.39
N LEU A 58 -6.87 2.04 21.20
CA LEU A 58 -7.79 0.92 21.07
C LEU A 58 -7.16 -0.46 21.33
N GLY A 59 -5.86 -0.52 21.57
CA GLY A 59 -5.09 -1.74 21.86
C GLY A 59 -4.14 -2.11 20.72
N GLU A 60 -3.01 -2.73 21.09
CA GLU A 60 -1.94 -3.10 20.14
C GLU A 60 -2.40 -4.15 19.13
N ASP A 61 -3.34 -5.00 19.50
CA ASP A 61 -3.94 -5.99 18.61
C ASP A 61 -4.70 -5.35 17.44
N VAL A 62 -5.47 -4.28 17.68
CA VAL A 62 -6.18 -3.55 16.63
C VAL A 62 -5.21 -2.78 15.75
N ILE A 63 -4.21 -2.15 16.36
CA ILE A 63 -3.15 -1.41 15.64
C ILE A 63 -2.34 -2.38 14.77
N GLY A 64 -1.93 -3.52 15.31
CA GLY A 64 -1.19 -4.56 14.58
C GLY A 64 -2.02 -5.15 13.44
N TYR A 65 -3.33 -5.35 13.63
CA TYR A 65 -4.22 -5.84 12.60
C TYR A 65 -4.35 -4.85 11.44
N ALA A 66 -4.53 -3.56 11.73
CA ALA A 66 -4.56 -2.51 10.71
C ALA A 66 -3.23 -2.45 9.93
N TYR A 67 -2.11 -2.52 10.64
CA TYR A 67 -0.79 -2.55 10.03
C TYR A 67 -0.59 -3.77 9.12
N SER A 68 -1.04 -4.96 9.53
CA SER A 68 -0.93 -6.17 8.72
C SER A 68 -1.69 -6.05 7.38
N ILE A 69 -2.91 -5.52 7.40
CA ILE A 69 -3.71 -5.29 6.18
C ILE A 69 -3.02 -4.28 5.26
N LYS A 70 -2.45 -3.20 5.81
CA LYS A 70 -1.69 -2.21 5.06
C LYS A 70 -0.49 -2.84 4.34
N ILE A 71 0.29 -3.69 5.03
CA ILE A 71 1.44 -4.37 4.44
C ILE A 71 1.01 -5.31 3.31
N ASP A 72 -0.07 -6.09 3.51
CA ASP A 72 -0.59 -6.99 2.47
C ASP A 72 -1.11 -6.22 1.26
N ALA A 73 -1.82 -5.12 1.46
CA ALA A 73 -2.32 -4.27 0.39
C ALA A 73 -1.18 -3.63 -0.41
N LEU A 74 -0.14 -3.16 0.26
CA LEU A 74 1.05 -2.59 -0.41
C LEU A 74 1.85 -3.67 -1.16
N ALA A 75 1.97 -4.88 -0.62
CA ALA A 75 2.64 -5.99 -1.30
C ALA A 75 1.91 -6.36 -2.60
N GLY A 76 0.59 -6.57 -2.54
CA GLY A 76 -0.23 -6.84 -3.73
C GLY A 76 -0.20 -5.70 -4.76
N LEU A 77 -0.18 -4.45 -4.30
CA LEU A 77 0.03 -3.30 -5.18
C LEU A 77 1.38 -3.38 -5.91
N GLY A 78 2.45 -3.76 -5.21
CA GLY A 78 3.78 -3.94 -5.80
C GLY A 78 3.80 -5.06 -6.85
N GLU A 79 3.19 -6.20 -6.57
CA GLU A 79 3.06 -7.33 -7.49
C GLU A 79 2.31 -6.94 -8.77
N LEU A 80 1.19 -6.22 -8.66
CA LEU A 80 0.44 -5.70 -9.80
C LEU A 80 1.24 -4.68 -10.61
N MET A 81 2.04 -3.83 -9.95
CA MET A 81 2.91 -2.88 -10.64
C MET A 81 4.05 -3.54 -11.42
N GLU A 82 4.51 -4.71 -11.01
CA GLU A 82 5.52 -5.49 -11.74
C GLU A 82 4.91 -6.15 -12.98
N GLN A 83 3.68 -6.61 -12.88
CA GLN A 83 2.93 -7.23 -13.99
C GLN A 83 2.39 -6.21 -15.00
N ALA A 84 2.14 -4.98 -14.54
CA ALA A 84 1.59 -3.93 -15.40
C ALA A 84 2.59 -3.49 -16.48
N PRO A 85 2.14 -3.29 -17.73
CA PRO A 85 2.98 -2.74 -18.77
C PRO A 85 3.46 -1.34 -18.36
N LYS A 86 4.76 -1.14 -18.44
CA LYS A 86 5.38 0.13 -18.03
C LYS A 86 5.03 1.22 -19.04
N ALA A 87 4.53 2.35 -18.57
CA ALA A 87 4.34 3.53 -19.38
C ALA A 87 5.72 3.92 -19.98
N THR A 88 5.78 4.02 -21.30
CA THR A 88 6.98 4.52 -21.98
C THR A 88 7.14 5.99 -21.61
N GLY A 89 8.09 6.28 -20.72
CA GLY A 89 8.39 7.66 -20.33
C GLY A 89 8.86 8.50 -21.53
N THR A 90 8.83 9.81 -21.36
CA THR A 90 9.24 10.85 -22.32
C THR A 90 10.64 10.69 -22.95
N ARG A 91 11.44 9.72 -22.54
CA ARG A 91 12.75 9.40 -23.16
C ARG A 91 12.67 9.08 -24.66
N GLY A 92 11.52 8.61 -25.16
CA GLY A 92 11.30 8.39 -26.59
C GLY A 92 10.92 9.66 -27.37
N GLN A 93 10.41 10.68 -26.70
CA GLN A 93 9.97 11.93 -27.36
C GLN A 93 11.10 12.92 -27.62
N LEU A 94 12.24 12.82 -26.91
CA LEU A 94 13.38 13.71 -27.10
C LEU A 94 14.24 13.36 -28.33
N LYS A 95 14.07 12.19 -28.94
CA LYS A 95 14.73 11.81 -30.21
C LYS A 95 14.09 12.45 -31.45
N GLY A 96 12.94 13.11 -31.32
CA GLY A 96 12.17 13.69 -32.43
C GLY A 96 12.35 15.19 -32.67
N ARG A 97 13.30 15.87 -32.03
CA ARG A 97 13.47 17.33 -32.21
C ARG A 97 14.27 17.71 -33.46
N GLY A 98 14.38 16.85 -34.45
CA GLY A 98 15.17 17.04 -35.66
C GLY A 98 14.43 16.88 -36.99
N VAL A 99 13.14 16.65 -37.03
CA VAL A 99 12.41 16.51 -38.30
C VAL A 99 11.20 17.44 -38.33
N ILE A 100 11.42 18.64 -38.79
CA ILE A 100 10.36 19.53 -39.28
C ILE A 100 9.89 18.95 -40.63
N GLY A 101 8.65 18.54 -40.71
CA GLY A 101 8.00 18.22 -41.97
C GLY A 101 7.92 16.74 -42.35
N GLY A 102 6.98 16.02 -41.80
CA GLY A 102 6.55 14.73 -42.28
C GLY A 102 5.25 14.35 -41.60
N LEU A 103 4.18 14.33 -42.34
CA LEU A 103 2.86 13.75 -41.98
C LEU A 103 3.04 12.24 -41.73
N HIS A 104 3.69 11.86 -40.64
CA HIS A 104 3.67 10.48 -40.21
C HIS A 104 2.49 10.29 -39.28
N HIS A 105 1.49 9.58 -39.77
CA HIS A 105 0.47 8.90 -38.98
C HIS A 105 1.20 7.94 -38.03
N ASN A 106 1.67 8.47 -36.89
CA ASN A 106 2.07 7.61 -35.78
C ASN A 106 0.79 6.92 -35.30
N PRO A 107 0.72 5.58 -35.29
CA PRO A 107 -0.39 4.89 -34.67
C PRO A 107 -0.52 5.39 -33.22
N PRO A 108 -1.74 5.51 -32.68
CA PRO A 108 -1.94 5.97 -31.32
C PRO A 108 -1.08 5.11 -30.40
N ILE A 109 -0.05 5.74 -29.80
CA ILE A 109 0.78 5.09 -28.79
C ILE A 109 -0.22 4.67 -27.71
N LYS A 110 -0.35 3.37 -27.45
CA LYS A 110 -1.12 2.89 -26.30
C LYS A 110 -0.49 3.44 -25.05
N THR A 111 -0.97 4.57 -24.60
CA THR A 111 -0.50 5.22 -23.36
C THR A 111 -1.10 4.45 -22.20
N PHE A 112 -0.29 3.59 -21.60
CA PHE A 112 -0.68 2.96 -20.33
C PHE A 112 -0.72 4.05 -19.26
N PRO A 113 -1.71 4.03 -18.35
CA PRO A 113 -1.82 5.03 -17.31
C PRO A 113 -0.58 5.01 -16.43
N THR A 114 -0.05 6.19 -16.16
CA THR A 114 1.09 6.36 -15.24
C THR A 114 0.67 6.04 -13.82
N LEU A 115 1.63 5.72 -12.93
CA LEU A 115 1.32 5.47 -11.52
C LEU A 115 0.66 6.68 -10.84
N ALA A 116 1.05 7.90 -11.24
CA ALA A 116 0.43 9.13 -10.73
C ALA A 116 -1.04 9.24 -11.13
N GLU A 117 -1.41 8.89 -12.36
CA GLU A 117 -2.81 8.83 -12.81
C GLU A 117 -3.62 7.74 -12.10
N GLN A 118 -2.94 6.71 -11.61
CA GLN A 118 -3.53 5.65 -10.78
C GLN A 118 -3.54 6.01 -9.27
N GLY A 119 -3.15 7.22 -8.91
CA GLY A 119 -3.12 7.72 -7.54
C GLY A 119 -1.97 7.19 -6.69
N VAL A 120 -0.92 6.63 -7.31
CA VAL A 120 0.23 6.06 -6.60
C VAL A 120 1.42 7.02 -6.68
N ASP A 121 1.81 7.56 -5.54
CA ASP A 121 3.01 8.40 -5.42
C ASP A 121 4.31 7.57 -5.45
N LYS A 122 5.44 8.25 -5.69
CA LYS A 122 6.76 7.60 -5.82
C LYS A 122 7.20 6.84 -4.56
N GLN A 123 6.88 7.36 -3.38
CA GLN A 123 7.28 6.73 -2.11
C GLN A 123 6.47 5.46 -1.88
N THR A 124 5.15 5.53 -2.06
CA THR A 124 4.27 4.37 -2.01
C THR A 124 4.68 3.31 -3.03
N ALA A 125 4.98 3.71 -4.28
CA ALA A 125 5.44 2.78 -5.32
C ALA A 125 6.75 2.09 -4.94
N HIS A 126 7.70 2.83 -4.36
CA HIS A 126 8.98 2.26 -3.91
C HIS A 126 8.78 1.28 -2.74
N LEU A 127 7.96 1.65 -1.76
CA LEU A 127 7.61 0.79 -0.63
C LEU A 127 6.90 -0.49 -1.08
N ALA A 128 5.92 -0.35 -1.97
CA ALA A 128 5.16 -1.47 -2.52
C ALA A 128 6.06 -2.50 -3.23
N ARG A 129 6.98 -2.03 -4.09
CA ARG A 129 7.96 -2.92 -4.76
C ARG A 129 8.88 -3.63 -3.78
N LYS A 130 9.34 -2.93 -2.74
CA LYS A 130 10.15 -3.56 -1.68
C LYS A 130 9.38 -4.67 -0.96
N LEU A 131 8.11 -4.43 -0.63
CA LEU A 131 7.27 -5.42 0.04
C LEU A 131 6.90 -6.60 -0.88
N ALA A 132 6.67 -6.36 -2.16
CA ALA A 132 6.43 -7.42 -3.15
C ALA A 132 7.66 -8.33 -3.33
N ALA A 133 8.86 -7.78 -3.23
CA ALA A 133 10.12 -8.54 -3.33
C ALA A 133 10.42 -9.40 -2.09
N LEU A 134 9.68 -9.26 -0.98
CA LEU A 134 9.86 -10.07 0.22
C LEU A 134 9.22 -11.45 0.08
N THR A 135 9.85 -12.45 0.68
CA THR A 135 9.22 -13.75 0.90
C THR A 135 8.07 -13.64 1.93
N ASP A 136 7.18 -14.61 1.95
CA ASP A 136 6.06 -14.63 2.92
C ASP A 136 6.55 -14.64 4.37
N VAL A 137 7.66 -15.33 4.64
CA VAL A 137 8.28 -15.37 5.98
C VAL A 137 8.78 -13.98 6.40
N GLU A 138 9.50 -13.30 5.51
CA GLU A 138 9.99 -11.94 5.74
C GLU A 138 8.84 -10.93 5.91
N ARG A 139 7.82 -11.06 5.06
CA ARG A 139 6.61 -10.23 5.11
C ARG A 139 5.87 -10.41 6.43
N ASN A 140 5.76 -11.64 6.92
CA ASN A 140 5.13 -11.93 8.21
C ASN A 140 5.96 -11.38 9.38
N ALA A 141 7.30 -11.43 9.34
CA ALA A 141 8.16 -10.79 10.34
C ALA A 141 7.99 -9.26 10.36
N VAL A 142 7.80 -8.62 9.19
CA VAL A 142 7.48 -7.19 9.11
C VAL A 142 6.09 -6.89 9.68
N LYS A 143 5.08 -7.72 9.41
CA LYS A 143 3.73 -7.58 9.98
C LYS A 143 3.71 -7.72 11.49
N ALA A 144 4.48 -8.66 12.03
CA ALA A 144 4.63 -8.86 13.46
C ALA A 144 5.46 -7.74 14.13
N ARG A 145 6.06 -6.84 13.34
CA ARG A 145 6.99 -5.79 13.80
C ARG A 145 8.26 -6.33 14.45
N ASP A 146 8.58 -7.61 14.25
CA ASP A 146 9.81 -8.22 14.72
C ASP A 146 11.04 -7.70 13.95
N LYS A 147 10.83 -7.34 12.68
CA LYS A 147 11.85 -6.74 11.82
C LYS A 147 11.31 -5.52 11.11
N THR A 148 12.15 -4.52 10.93
CA THR A 148 11.83 -3.39 10.07
C THR A 148 12.07 -3.75 8.61
N LEU A 149 11.32 -3.12 7.69
CA LEU A 149 11.54 -3.28 6.26
C LEU A 149 12.98 -2.94 5.84
N ALA A 150 13.62 -1.98 6.53
CA ALA A 150 15.01 -1.59 6.28
C ALA A 150 15.99 -2.71 6.65
N GLU A 151 15.77 -3.42 7.75
CA GLU A 151 16.59 -4.56 8.18
C GLU A 151 16.48 -5.72 7.20
N VAL A 152 15.26 -6.10 6.80
CA VAL A 152 15.04 -7.17 5.83
C VAL A 152 15.67 -6.84 4.48
N SER A 153 15.59 -5.57 4.03
CA SER A 153 16.22 -5.15 2.77
C SER A 153 17.75 -5.19 2.82
N ARG A 154 18.36 -4.94 3.99
CA ARG A 154 19.83 -5.02 4.17
C ARG A 154 20.33 -6.45 4.15
N THR A 155 19.65 -7.38 4.80
CA THR A 155 20.04 -8.82 4.80
C THR A 155 20.05 -9.37 3.38
N LYS A 156 19.02 -9.10 2.56
CA LYS A 156 19.00 -9.49 1.15
C LYS A 156 20.17 -8.94 0.33
N THR A 157 20.57 -7.69 0.58
CA THR A 157 21.70 -7.08 -0.13
C THR A 157 23.03 -7.71 0.28
N ALA A 158 23.15 -8.17 1.53
CA ALA A 158 24.34 -8.86 2.04
C ALA A 158 24.46 -10.30 1.51
N GLU A 159 23.33 -11.01 1.38
CA GLU A 159 23.27 -12.38 0.83
C GLU A 159 23.51 -12.44 -0.69
N ALA A 160 23.23 -11.34 -1.40
CA ALA A 160 23.41 -11.23 -2.85
C ALA A 160 24.83 -10.83 -3.29
N ARG A 161 25.76 -10.62 -2.34
CA ARG A 161 27.18 -10.29 -2.55
C ARG A 161 28.10 -11.46 -2.31
#